data_3b1fc67807fb7ca6280db17b6963abc8
#
_entry.id   3b1fc67807fb7ca6280db17b6963abc8
#
_cell.length_a   1.000
_cell.length_b   1.000
_cell.length_c   1.000
_cell.angle_alpha   90.00
_cell.angle_beta   90.00
_cell.angle_gamma   90.00
#
_symmetry.space_group_name_H-M   'P 1'
#
loop_
_entity.id
_entity.type
_entity.pdbx_description
1 polymer ?
#
loop_
_entity_poly.entity_id
_entity_poly.type
_entity_poly.pdbx_seq_one_letter_code
_entity_poly.pdbx_strand_id
1 'polypeptide(L)'
;MITPDVNVLVYAARDDAPRHAAFRDWLESSLAAPEPVGVSELVLSGVIRVLTNRRVFDPPMTLGDALGYADALRQHPRVVALRSGARHWDLFADLCRRGAVRGNLVADAYHAALAIESGAELITTDRDFARFPGLRWRHPLGE
;
A
#
# COMPACT_ATOMS: atom_id res chain seq x y z
N MET A 1 -0.95 5.89 -12.98
CA MET A 1 -1.58 5.39 -11.74
C MET A 1 -0.51 5.13 -10.69
N ILE A 2 -0.77 5.51 -9.47
CA ILE A 2 0.06 5.19 -8.30
C ILE A 2 -0.68 4.20 -7.41
N THR A 3 0.07 3.43 -6.60
CA THR A 3 -0.51 2.52 -5.62
C THR A 3 0.24 2.64 -4.29
N PRO A 4 -0.40 3.15 -3.23
CA PRO A 4 0.24 3.28 -1.92
C PRO A 4 0.36 1.95 -1.20
N ASP A 5 1.46 1.79 -0.49
CA ASP A 5 1.71 0.67 0.42
C ASP A 5 0.98 0.86 1.76
N VAL A 6 0.88 -0.22 2.52
CA VAL A 6 0.23 -0.27 3.84
C VAL A 6 0.72 0.85 4.76
N ASN A 7 2.03 1.00 4.92
CA ASN A 7 2.60 1.98 5.86
C ASN A 7 2.25 3.42 5.51
N VAL A 8 2.20 3.75 4.22
CA VAL A 8 1.82 5.10 3.76
C VAL A 8 0.38 5.43 4.18
N LEU A 9 -0.54 4.49 3.99
CA LEU A 9 -1.94 4.66 4.38
C LEU A 9 -2.13 4.68 5.90
N VAL A 10 -1.38 3.86 6.63
CA VAL A 10 -1.39 3.85 8.11
C VAL A 10 -0.90 5.17 8.67
N TYR A 11 0.22 5.70 8.17
CA TYR A 11 0.75 6.99 8.64
C TYR A 11 -0.20 8.15 8.31
N ALA A 12 -0.90 8.08 7.20
CA ALA A 12 -1.91 9.07 6.85
C ALA A 12 -3.16 9.02 7.74
N ALA A 13 -3.44 7.87 8.37
CA ALA A 13 -4.63 7.67 9.21
C ALA A 13 -4.42 8.01 10.69
N ARG A 14 -3.21 7.76 11.22
CA ARG A 14 -2.93 7.86 12.66
C ARG A 14 -2.21 9.16 12.99
N ASP A 15 -2.84 10.02 13.78
CA ASP A 15 -2.28 11.31 14.21
C ASP A 15 -1.05 11.18 15.13
N ASP A 16 -0.89 10.04 15.80
CA ASP A 16 0.29 9.71 16.60
C ASP A 16 1.39 8.98 15.83
N ALA A 17 1.19 8.73 14.53
CA ALA A 17 2.22 8.14 13.68
C ALA A 17 3.30 9.16 13.29
N PRO A 18 4.56 8.70 13.07
CA PRO A 18 5.62 9.60 12.63
C PRO A 18 5.26 10.33 11.31
N ARG A 19 5.47 11.64 11.30
CA ARG A 19 5.22 12.49 10.12
C ARG A 19 3.79 12.41 9.58
N HIS A 20 2.82 12.12 10.45
CA HIS A 20 1.41 11.96 10.07
C HIS A 20 0.91 13.09 9.17
N ALA A 21 1.15 14.35 9.54
CA ALA A 21 0.66 15.49 8.75
C ALA A 21 1.16 15.45 7.31
N ALA A 22 2.44 15.12 7.09
CA ALA A 22 3.02 15.04 5.75
C ALA A 22 2.42 13.89 4.93
N PHE A 23 2.20 12.72 5.54
CA PHE A 23 1.57 11.59 4.86
C PHE A 23 0.09 11.84 4.57
N ARG A 24 -0.63 12.45 5.49
CA ARG A 24 -2.03 12.85 5.26
C ARG A 24 -2.12 13.84 4.10
N ASP A 25 -1.30 14.89 4.11
CA ASP A 25 -1.31 15.91 3.06
C ASP A 25 -0.94 15.31 1.69
N TRP A 26 0.01 14.37 1.68
CA TRP A 26 0.34 13.63 0.47
C TRP A 26 -0.85 12.83 -0.06
N LEU A 27 -1.54 12.09 0.81
CA LEU A 27 -2.71 11.28 0.42
C LEU A 27 -3.84 12.15 -0.09
N GLU A 28 -4.19 13.22 0.63
CA GLU A 28 -5.24 14.17 0.23
C GLU A 28 -4.93 14.80 -1.14
N SER A 29 -3.68 15.22 -1.35
CA SER A 29 -3.23 15.79 -2.63
C SER A 29 -3.31 14.75 -3.76
N SER A 30 -2.93 13.50 -3.49
CA SER A 30 -3.01 12.42 -4.47
C SER A 30 -4.44 12.09 -4.85
N LEU A 31 -5.35 12.10 -3.87
CA LEU A 31 -6.79 11.85 -4.11
C LEU A 31 -7.48 13.03 -4.81
N ALA A 32 -6.91 14.22 -4.76
CA ALA A 32 -7.40 15.40 -5.48
C ALA A 32 -6.82 15.51 -6.91
N ALA A 33 -5.72 14.81 -7.19
CA ALA A 33 -5.05 14.86 -8.48
C ALA A 33 -5.80 14.06 -9.57
N PRO A 34 -5.56 14.35 -10.87
CA PRO A 34 -6.17 13.59 -11.96
C PRO A 34 -5.71 12.13 -12.04
N GLU A 35 -4.50 11.83 -11.58
CA GLU A 35 -3.93 10.49 -11.62
C GLU A 35 -4.70 9.53 -10.71
N PRO A 36 -5.16 8.36 -11.22
CA PRO A 36 -5.86 7.40 -10.38
C PRO A 36 -4.95 6.80 -9.31
N VAL A 37 -5.56 6.51 -8.15
CA VAL A 37 -4.90 5.81 -7.04
C VAL A 37 -5.42 4.37 -7.01
N GLY A 38 -4.55 3.41 -7.26
CA GLY A 38 -4.90 2.00 -7.24
C GLY A 38 -4.72 1.43 -5.83
N VAL A 39 -5.75 0.75 -5.32
CA VAL A 39 -5.69 0.14 -3.99
C VAL A 39 -6.22 -1.29 -4.07
N SER A 40 -5.43 -2.25 -3.59
CA SER A 40 -5.82 -3.66 -3.52
C SER A 40 -6.45 -4.02 -2.19
N GLU A 41 -7.26 -5.07 -2.17
CA GLU A 41 -7.80 -5.61 -0.92
C GLU A 41 -6.69 -6.20 -0.03
N LEU A 42 -5.60 -6.68 -0.62
CA LEU A 42 -4.41 -7.08 0.12
C LEU A 42 -3.88 -5.92 0.98
N VAL A 43 -3.72 -4.75 0.38
CA VAL A 43 -3.23 -3.55 1.10
C VAL A 43 -4.25 -3.11 2.14
N LEU A 44 -5.53 -3.07 1.81
CA LEU A 44 -6.57 -2.67 2.77
C LEU A 44 -6.62 -3.61 3.98
N SER A 45 -6.52 -4.92 3.78
CA SER A 45 -6.45 -5.87 4.89
C SER A 45 -5.21 -5.65 5.75
N GLY A 46 -4.09 -5.33 5.14
CA GLY A 46 -2.86 -4.98 5.84
C GLY A 46 -2.99 -3.69 6.67
N VAL A 47 -3.65 -2.69 6.13
CA VAL A 47 -3.95 -1.43 6.84
C VAL A 47 -4.79 -1.70 8.09
N ILE A 48 -5.87 -2.48 7.96
CA ILE A 48 -6.74 -2.84 9.09
C ILE A 48 -5.93 -3.61 10.13
N ARG A 49 -5.12 -4.59 9.71
CA ARG A 49 -4.28 -5.39 10.60
C ARG A 49 -3.31 -4.53 11.43
N VAL A 50 -2.66 -3.56 10.80
CA VAL A 50 -1.68 -2.69 11.49
C VAL A 50 -2.40 -1.70 12.40
N LEU A 51 -3.47 -1.04 11.93
CA LEU A 51 -4.22 -0.05 12.72
C LEU A 51 -4.84 -0.64 13.99
N THR A 52 -5.24 -1.90 13.95
CA THR A 52 -5.88 -2.59 15.08
C THR A 52 -4.89 -3.36 15.96
N ASN A 53 -3.60 -3.32 15.65
CA ASN A 53 -2.58 -4.06 16.37
C ASN A 53 -2.06 -3.25 17.56
N ARG A 54 -2.37 -3.72 18.79
CA ARG A 54 -1.92 -3.07 20.03
C ARG A 54 -0.41 -3.06 20.22
N ARG A 55 0.33 -3.91 19.52
CA ARG A 55 1.81 -3.90 19.54
C ARG A 55 2.39 -2.77 18.71
N VAL A 56 1.61 -2.19 17.79
CA VAL A 56 2.03 -1.08 16.94
C VAL A 56 1.52 0.25 17.50
N PHE A 57 0.27 0.29 17.94
CA PHE A 57 -0.37 1.49 18.49
C PHE A 57 -1.03 1.21 19.85
N ASP A 58 -0.90 2.17 20.77
CA ASP A 58 -1.50 2.11 22.10
C ASP A 58 -2.17 3.46 22.42
N PRO A 59 -3.52 3.53 22.41
CA PRO A 59 -4.45 2.45 22.07
C PRO A 59 -4.50 2.17 20.56
N PRO A 60 -4.79 0.93 20.17
CA PRO A 60 -5.01 0.63 18.76
C PRO A 60 -6.33 1.25 18.28
N MET A 61 -6.46 1.43 16.96
CA MET A 61 -7.73 1.81 16.37
C MET A 61 -8.75 0.70 16.56
N THR A 62 -10.02 1.04 16.80
CA THR A 62 -11.08 0.02 16.84
C THR A 62 -11.25 -0.62 15.47
N LEU A 63 -11.72 -1.86 15.43
CA LEU A 63 -11.99 -2.53 14.16
C LEU A 63 -13.00 -1.74 13.31
N GLY A 64 -14.05 -1.19 13.95
CA GLY A 64 -15.05 -0.38 13.24
C GLY A 64 -14.45 0.85 12.56
N ASP A 65 -13.57 1.57 13.26
CA ASP A 65 -12.90 2.75 12.70
C ASP A 65 -11.93 2.37 11.58
N ALA A 66 -11.18 1.28 11.74
CA ALA A 66 -10.25 0.80 10.71
C ALA A 66 -11.00 0.35 9.44
N LEU A 67 -12.10 -0.38 9.58
CA LEU A 67 -12.96 -0.75 8.46
C LEU A 67 -13.58 0.48 7.78
N GLY A 68 -14.02 1.47 8.57
CA GLY A 68 -14.56 2.72 8.03
C GLY A 68 -13.54 3.49 7.20
N TYR A 69 -12.29 3.55 7.66
CA TYR A 69 -11.20 4.15 6.90
C TYR A 69 -10.93 3.41 5.58
N ALA A 70 -10.86 2.08 5.62
CA ALA A 70 -10.68 1.26 4.42
C ALA A 70 -11.83 1.42 3.42
N ASP A 71 -13.07 1.45 3.91
CA ASP A 71 -14.26 1.65 3.07
C ASP A 71 -14.28 3.05 2.44
N ALA A 72 -13.89 4.07 3.18
CA ALA A 72 -13.79 5.43 2.65
C ALA A 72 -12.77 5.52 1.51
N LEU A 73 -11.63 4.83 1.62
CA LEU A 73 -10.65 4.74 0.54
C LEU A 73 -11.23 4.00 -0.68
N ARG A 74 -11.86 2.84 -0.47
CA ARG A 74 -12.44 2.06 -1.56
C ARG A 74 -13.52 2.81 -2.34
N GLN A 75 -14.30 3.65 -1.67
CA GLN A 75 -15.43 4.37 -2.24
C GLN A 75 -15.03 5.72 -2.83
N HIS A 76 -13.80 6.16 -2.63
CA HIS A 76 -13.35 7.45 -3.15
C HIS A 76 -13.35 7.45 -4.68
N PRO A 77 -13.86 8.52 -5.35
CA PRO A 77 -13.98 8.55 -6.81
C PRO A 77 -12.66 8.39 -7.58
N ARG A 78 -11.53 8.73 -6.98
CA ARG A 78 -10.20 8.61 -7.58
C ARG A 78 -9.53 7.27 -7.33
N VAL A 79 -10.12 6.43 -6.48
CA VAL A 79 -9.57 5.11 -6.16
C VAL A 79 -10.08 4.06 -7.12
N VAL A 80 -9.14 3.31 -7.67
CA VAL A 80 -9.38 2.17 -8.56
C VAL A 80 -9.02 0.89 -7.81
N ALA A 81 -9.90 -0.10 -7.83
CA ALA A 81 -9.60 -1.40 -7.25
C ALA A 81 -8.51 -2.11 -8.07
N LEU A 82 -7.35 -2.35 -7.45
CA LEU A 82 -6.32 -3.20 -8.04
C LEU A 82 -6.62 -4.65 -7.75
N ARG A 83 -6.74 -5.46 -8.82
CA ARG A 83 -7.01 -6.89 -8.73
C ARG A 83 -6.00 -7.65 -9.57
N SER A 84 -5.66 -8.85 -9.13
CA SER A 84 -4.81 -9.74 -9.91
C SER A 84 -5.48 -10.11 -11.23
N GLY A 85 -4.75 -9.93 -12.32
CA GLY A 85 -5.15 -10.35 -13.66
C GLY A 85 -4.49 -11.67 -14.07
N ALA A 86 -4.56 -11.97 -15.35
CA ALA A 86 -4.08 -13.25 -15.90
C ALA A 86 -2.56 -13.47 -15.74
N ARG A 87 -1.77 -12.38 -15.68
CA ARG A 87 -0.30 -12.48 -15.60
C ARG A 87 0.22 -12.38 -14.17
N HIS A 88 -0.63 -12.06 -13.20
CA HIS A 88 -0.18 -11.75 -11.84
C HIS A 88 0.56 -12.92 -11.19
N TRP A 89 0.01 -14.14 -11.30
CA TRP A 89 0.62 -15.29 -10.63
C TRP A 89 2.06 -15.55 -11.13
N ASP A 90 2.28 -15.51 -12.44
CA ASP A 90 3.59 -15.74 -13.01
C ASP A 90 4.58 -14.63 -12.63
N LEU A 91 4.13 -13.37 -12.64
CA LEU A 91 4.93 -12.24 -12.17
C LEU A 91 5.28 -12.40 -10.68
N PHE A 92 4.31 -12.73 -9.85
CA PHE A 92 4.50 -12.95 -8.43
C PHE A 92 5.50 -14.07 -8.15
N ALA A 93 5.31 -15.24 -8.78
CA ALA A 93 6.19 -16.38 -8.59
C ALA A 93 7.64 -16.05 -9.06
N ASP A 94 7.79 -15.34 -10.16
CA ASP A 94 9.09 -14.89 -10.65
C ASP A 94 9.77 -13.93 -9.66
N LEU A 95 9.04 -12.96 -9.13
CA LEU A 95 9.59 -12.04 -8.12
C LEU A 95 10.00 -12.76 -6.83
N CYS A 96 9.22 -13.76 -6.40
CA CYS A 96 9.58 -14.57 -5.24
C CYS A 96 10.92 -15.30 -5.46
N ARG A 97 11.11 -15.91 -6.62
CA ARG A 97 12.35 -16.64 -6.94
C ARG A 97 13.54 -15.69 -7.05
N ARG A 98 13.41 -14.61 -7.81
CA ARG A 98 14.50 -13.64 -8.06
C ARG A 98 14.87 -12.86 -6.81
N GLY A 99 13.89 -12.52 -5.96
CA GLY A 99 14.11 -11.83 -4.68
C GLY A 99 14.49 -12.78 -3.56
N ALA A 100 14.44 -14.11 -3.78
CA ALA A 100 14.65 -15.14 -2.76
C ALA A 100 13.85 -14.85 -1.49
N VAL A 101 12.57 -14.44 -1.67
CA VAL A 101 11.73 -13.98 -0.57
C VAL A 101 11.15 -15.14 0.22
N ARG A 102 10.92 -14.88 1.52
CA ARG A 102 10.23 -15.78 2.43
C ARG A 102 9.51 -14.98 3.52
N GLY A 103 8.53 -15.61 4.19
CA GLY A 103 7.81 -14.97 5.29
C GLY A 103 7.06 -13.73 4.84
N ASN A 104 7.20 -12.64 5.56
CA ASN A 104 6.49 -11.39 5.30
C ASN A 104 6.81 -10.76 3.93
N LEU A 105 7.98 -11.06 3.36
CA LEU A 105 8.36 -10.57 2.03
C LEU A 105 7.52 -11.19 0.91
N VAL A 106 6.83 -12.30 1.15
CA VAL A 106 5.92 -12.91 0.18
C VAL A 106 4.73 -11.97 -0.12
N ALA A 107 4.17 -11.34 0.90
CA ALA A 107 3.11 -10.34 0.70
C ALA A 107 3.63 -9.14 -0.10
N ASP A 108 4.85 -8.70 0.14
CA ASP A 108 5.49 -7.61 -0.62
C ASP A 108 5.68 -7.97 -2.09
N ALA A 109 6.11 -9.21 -2.37
CA ALA A 109 6.22 -9.71 -3.75
C ALA A 109 4.85 -9.76 -4.46
N TYR A 110 3.80 -10.14 -3.74
CA TYR A 110 2.43 -10.15 -4.27
C TYR A 110 2.00 -8.73 -4.64
N HIS A 111 2.22 -7.76 -3.75
CA HIS A 111 1.88 -6.36 -3.98
C HIS A 111 2.71 -5.76 -5.13
N ALA A 112 4.01 -6.06 -5.19
CA ALA A 112 4.88 -5.63 -6.29
C ALA A 112 4.38 -6.16 -7.64
N ALA A 113 3.96 -7.42 -7.69
CA ALA A 113 3.41 -8.02 -8.91
C ALA A 113 2.11 -7.35 -9.36
N LEU A 114 1.22 -6.96 -8.42
CA LEU A 114 0.02 -6.17 -8.75
C LEU A 114 0.40 -4.81 -9.37
N ALA A 115 1.38 -4.13 -8.81
CA ALA A 115 1.84 -2.85 -9.34
C ALA A 115 2.43 -3.01 -10.75
N ILE A 116 3.27 -4.01 -10.97
CA ILE A 116 3.88 -4.28 -12.28
C ILE A 116 2.80 -4.61 -13.32
N GLU A 117 1.89 -5.53 -13.00
CA GLU A 117 0.84 -5.95 -13.93
C GLU A 117 -0.06 -4.80 -14.35
N SER A 118 -0.40 -3.91 -13.42
CA SER A 118 -1.29 -2.78 -13.66
C SER A 118 -0.57 -1.55 -14.24
N GLY A 119 0.77 -1.57 -14.34
CA GLY A 119 1.56 -0.42 -14.77
C GLY A 119 1.61 0.70 -13.72
N ALA A 120 1.27 0.43 -12.47
CA ALA A 120 1.28 1.42 -11.41
C ALA A 120 2.69 1.62 -10.84
N GLU A 121 2.96 2.83 -10.32
CA GLU A 121 4.12 3.11 -9.51
C GLU A 121 3.79 2.89 -8.03
N LEU A 122 4.57 2.06 -7.35
CA LEU A 122 4.40 1.79 -5.93
C LEU A 122 4.92 2.98 -5.11
N ILE A 123 4.08 3.46 -4.19
CA ILE A 123 4.45 4.50 -3.24
C ILE A 123 4.65 3.86 -1.87
N THR A 124 5.89 3.82 -1.42
CA THR A 124 6.25 3.11 -0.18
C THR A 124 7.41 3.81 0.55
N THR A 125 7.44 3.64 1.86
CA THR A 125 8.59 4.04 2.69
C THR A 125 9.62 2.92 2.83
N ASP A 126 9.28 1.71 2.37
CA ASP A 126 10.11 0.51 2.55
C ASP A 126 11.05 0.32 1.37
N ARG A 127 12.34 0.50 1.61
CA ARG A 127 13.40 0.32 0.61
C ARG A 127 13.61 -1.14 0.20
N ASP A 128 13.08 -2.09 0.95
CA ASP A 128 13.17 -3.51 0.59
C ASP A 128 12.46 -3.83 -0.72
N PHE A 129 11.52 -3.00 -1.16
CA PHE A 129 10.91 -3.14 -2.49
C PHE A 129 11.89 -2.95 -3.65
N ALA A 130 13.05 -2.34 -3.43
CA ALA A 130 14.10 -2.22 -4.44
C ALA A 130 14.63 -3.59 -4.94
N ARG A 131 14.39 -4.66 -4.16
CA ARG A 131 14.78 -6.03 -4.55
C ARG A 131 14.01 -6.59 -5.73
N PHE A 132 12.84 -6.02 -6.06
CA PHE A 132 11.96 -6.55 -7.09
C PHE A 132 12.26 -5.93 -8.46
N PRO A 133 12.85 -6.71 -9.41
CA PRO A 133 13.16 -6.19 -10.73
C PRO A 133 11.89 -5.84 -11.51
N GLY A 134 11.94 -4.72 -12.23
CA GLY A 134 10.81 -4.22 -13.01
C GLY A 134 9.80 -3.40 -12.24
N LEU A 135 9.89 -3.36 -10.92
CA LEU A 135 9.02 -2.51 -10.10
C LEU A 135 9.49 -1.05 -10.15
N ARG A 136 8.58 -0.14 -10.49
CA ARG A 136 8.79 1.28 -10.28
C ARG A 136 8.24 1.66 -8.91
N TRP A 137 9.06 2.32 -8.10
CA TRP A 137 8.64 2.73 -6.77
C TRP A 137 9.32 4.04 -6.36
N ARG A 138 8.72 4.76 -5.43
CA ARG A 138 9.32 5.94 -4.82
C ARG A 138 8.76 6.19 -3.42
N HIS A 139 9.50 6.96 -2.64
CA HIS A 139 9.03 7.46 -1.34
C HIS A 139 8.01 8.59 -1.57
N PRO A 140 6.87 8.62 -0.82
CA PRO A 140 5.83 9.63 -1.04
C PRO A 140 6.31 11.07 -0.81
N LEU A 141 7.26 11.25 0.09
CA LEU A 141 7.80 12.58 0.46
C LEU A 141 9.12 12.91 -0.26
N GLY A 142 9.51 12.15 -1.26
CA GLY A 142 10.68 12.43 -2.10
C GLY A 142 12.04 12.09 -1.49
N GLU A 143 12.07 11.20 -0.48
CA GLU A 143 13.29 10.78 0.23
C GLU A 143 13.89 9.49 -0.32
#